data_0cc811abeaa4202d458b23baa5bd919d
#
_entry.id   0cc811abeaa4202d458b23baa5bd919d
#
_cell.length_a   1.000
_cell.length_b   1.000
_cell.length_c   1.000
_cell.angle_alpha   90.00
_cell.angle_beta   90.00
_cell.angle_gamma   90.00
#
_symmetry.space_group_name_H-M   'P 1'
#
loop_
_entity.id
_entity.type
_entity.pdbx_description
1 polymer ?
#
loop_
_entity_poly.entity_id
_entity_poly.type
_entity_poly.pdbx_seq_one_letter_code
_entity_poly.pdbx_strand_id
1 'polypeptide(L)'
;MPSTKPTLLIISQVYVPDPAAVGQHIADAAEEMARRGHDVVVYTSARGYDDPTVRYPAREQRGGVQIRRLPLSSFGKRSIAIRLLAQAIFLAQATILSLCRPRLAAVVVSTSPPFAGLAGVLISRLRRIPLTWWVMDLNPDQMIAAGRIGPTSLPARIFDWINRATLRRATHVVALDRFMKERLLRKLDVPEKITVIPPWPLADAVVQAP
;
A
#
# COMPACT_ATOMS: atom_id res chain seq x y z
N MET A 1 4.99 -1.93 -27.08
CA MET A 1 4.62 -0.51 -27.21
C MET A 1 4.10 -0.03 -25.86
N PRO A 2 4.37 1.20 -25.39
CA PRO A 2 3.77 1.71 -24.18
C PRO A 2 2.24 1.76 -24.35
N SER A 3 1.52 1.31 -23.32
CA SER A 3 0.05 1.34 -23.32
C SER A 3 -0.46 2.75 -23.58
N THR A 4 -1.48 2.88 -24.41
CA THR A 4 -2.17 4.16 -24.66
C THR A 4 -3.23 4.46 -23.60
N LYS A 5 -3.57 3.48 -22.76
CA LYS A 5 -4.60 3.56 -21.73
C LYS A 5 -4.13 4.35 -20.50
N PRO A 6 -5.07 4.97 -19.76
CA PRO A 6 -4.79 5.55 -18.45
C PRO A 6 -4.31 4.48 -17.46
N THR A 7 -3.22 4.77 -16.72
CA THR A 7 -2.61 3.82 -15.80
C THR A 7 -3.20 3.95 -14.40
N LEU A 8 -3.61 2.82 -13.82
CA LEU A 8 -3.86 2.65 -12.39
C LEU A 8 -2.55 2.20 -11.72
N LEU A 9 -2.03 3.01 -10.80
CA LEU A 9 -0.83 2.67 -10.04
C LEU A 9 -1.20 2.18 -8.65
N ILE A 10 -0.59 1.06 -8.24
CA ILE A 10 -0.68 0.54 -6.89
C ILE A 10 0.71 0.62 -6.25
N ILE A 11 0.80 1.14 -5.03
CA ILE A 11 2.04 1.20 -4.25
C ILE A 11 1.86 0.35 -2.99
N SER A 12 2.61 -0.74 -2.90
CA SER A 12 2.68 -1.61 -1.74
C SER A 12 4.08 -2.19 -1.61
N GLN A 13 4.66 -2.14 -0.42
CA GLN A 13 5.99 -2.72 -0.19
C GLN A 13 5.99 -4.24 -0.38
N VAL A 14 4.86 -4.89 -0.13
CA VAL A 14 4.66 -6.34 -0.24
C VAL A 14 3.78 -6.66 -1.43
N TYR A 15 4.18 -7.64 -2.23
CA TYR A 15 3.43 -8.15 -3.37
C TYR A 15 3.87 -9.59 -3.67
N VAL A 16 3.02 -10.36 -4.32
CA VAL A 16 3.33 -11.75 -4.71
C VAL A 16 4.65 -11.84 -5.50
N PRO A 17 5.44 -12.90 -5.32
CA PRO A 17 5.19 -14.14 -4.59
C PRO A 17 5.53 -14.08 -3.09
N ASP A 18 5.67 -12.90 -2.50
CA ASP A 18 5.85 -12.76 -1.05
C ASP A 18 4.60 -13.33 -0.33
N PRO A 19 4.74 -14.18 0.70
CA PRO A 19 3.62 -14.86 1.33
C PRO A 19 2.74 -13.97 2.20
N ALA A 20 3.09 -12.69 2.37
CA ALA A 20 2.29 -11.77 3.19
C ALA A 20 0.89 -11.58 2.63
N ALA A 21 -0.15 -11.76 3.45
CA ALA A 21 -1.55 -11.67 3.06
C ALA A 21 -1.90 -10.34 2.37
N VAL A 22 -1.32 -9.23 2.83
CA VAL A 22 -1.47 -7.91 2.18
C VAL A 22 -1.08 -7.96 0.70
N GLY A 23 0.06 -8.60 0.39
CA GLY A 23 0.56 -8.72 -0.98
C GLY A 23 -0.37 -9.56 -1.86
N GLN A 24 -0.96 -10.61 -1.31
CA GLN A 24 -1.86 -11.51 -2.01
C GLN A 24 -3.19 -10.82 -2.35
N HIS A 25 -3.84 -10.16 -1.38
CA HIS A 25 -5.08 -9.42 -1.63
C HIS A 25 -4.88 -8.27 -2.64
N ILE A 26 -3.74 -7.59 -2.58
CA ILE A 26 -3.42 -6.55 -3.56
C ILE A 26 -3.21 -7.15 -4.95
N ALA A 27 -2.60 -8.34 -5.04
CA ALA A 27 -2.39 -9.03 -6.31
C ALA A 27 -3.73 -9.43 -6.94
N ASP A 28 -4.61 -10.06 -6.18
CA ASP A 28 -5.95 -10.42 -6.64
C ASP A 28 -6.72 -9.20 -7.18
N ALA A 29 -6.73 -8.11 -6.43
CA ALA A 29 -7.39 -6.88 -6.86
C ALA A 29 -6.74 -6.28 -8.11
N ALA A 30 -5.41 -6.29 -8.20
CA ALA A 30 -4.67 -5.77 -9.35
C ALA A 30 -4.93 -6.59 -10.62
N GLU A 31 -4.93 -7.92 -10.50
CA GLU A 31 -5.21 -8.84 -11.60
C GLU A 31 -6.66 -8.72 -12.07
N GLU A 32 -7.62 -8.56 -11.14
CA GLU A 32 -9.01 -8.32 -11.48
C GLU A 32 -9.19 -6.99 -12.23
N MET A 33 -8.52 -5.92 -11.81
CA MET A 33 -8.57 -4.64 -12.52
C MET A 33 -7.94 -4.74 -13.91
N ALA A 34 -6.84 -5.50 -14.06
CA ALA A 34 -6.22 -5.78 -15.36
C ALA A 34 -7.17 -6.58 -16.26
N ARG A 35 -7.85 -7.59 -15.71
CA ARG A 35 -8.86 -8.39 -16.42
C ARG A 35 -10.06 -7.55 -16.89
N ARG A 36 -10.43 -6.50 -16.15
CA ARG A 36 -11.43 -5.49 -16.57
C ARG A 36 -10.91 -4.50 -17.61
N GLY A 37 -9.68 -4.67 -18.06
CA GLY A 37 -9.09 -3.91 -19.16
C GLY A 37 -8.36 -2.63 -18.76
N HIS A 38 -8.11 -2.42 -17.46
CA HIS A 38 -7.26 -1.31 -16.98
C HIS A 38 -5.77 -1.60 -17.21
N ASP A 39 -4.98 -0.55 -17.47
CA ASP A 39 -3.52 -0.63 -17.45
C ASP A 39 -3.04 -0.52 -16.00
N VAL A 40 -2.68 -1.65 -15.38
CA VAL A 40 -2.33 -1.72 -13.95
C VAL A 40 -0.83 -1.86 -13.79
N VAL A 41 -0.26 -1.02 -12.94
CA VAL A 41 1.15 -1.06 -12.56
C VAL A 41 1.28 -1.12 -11.06
N VAL A 42 2.15 -1.99 -10.58
CA VAL A 42 2.46 -2.13 -9.15
C VAL A 42 3.91 -1.74 -8.90
N TYR A 43 4.14 -0.81 -7.96
CA TYR A 43 5.46 -0.56 -7.39
C TYR A 43 5.57 -1.27 -6.05
N THR A 44 6.55 -2.18 -5.94
CA THR A 44 6.76 -3.02 -4.77
C THR A 44 8.24 -3.21 -4.44
N SER A 45 8.56 -3.92 -3.35
CA SER A 45 9.93 -4.22 -2.95
C SER A 45 10.58 -5.23 -3.90
N ALA A 46 11.88 -5.04 -4.16
CA ALA A 46 12.71 -6.04 -4.84
C ALA A 46 13.19 -7.17 -3.91
N ARG A 47 12.89 -7.08 -2.62
CA ARG A 47 13.30 -8.05 -1.60
C ARG A 47 12.11 -8.61 -0.84
N GLY A 48 12.23 -9.87 -0.41
CA GLY A 48 11.23 -10.52 0.43
C GLY A 48 11.01 -9.75 1.74
N TYR A 49 9.77 -9.75 2.20
CA TYR A 49 9.37 -9.07 3.43
C TYR A 49 9.89 -9.81 4.67
N ASP A 50 9.68 -11.13 4.72
CA ASP A 50 10.13 -11.96 5.83
C ASP A 50 11.61 -12.32 5.72
N ASP A 51 12.08 -12.66 4.53
CA ASP A 51 13.47 -12.93 4.24
C ASP A 51 14.05 -11.94 3.23
N PRO A 52 14.79 -10.93 3.70
CA PRO A 52 15.41 -9.92 2.84
C PRO A 52 16.52 -10.45 1.93
N THR A 53 16.96 -11.71 2.09
CA THR A 53 17.95 -12.35 1.20
C THR A 53 17.30 -12.75 -0.12
N VAL A 54 15.99 -13.04 -0.11
CA VAL A 54 15.22 -13.33 -1.31
C VAL A 54 15.16 -12.09 -2.18
N ARG A 55 15.50 -12.26 -3.47
CA ARG A 55 15.46 -11.21 -4.47
C ARG A 55 14.49 -11.60 -5.58
N TYR A 56 13.65 -10.64 -5.93
CA TYR A 56 12.70 -10.79 -7.03
C TYR A 56 13.15 -10.02 -8.28
N PRO A 57 12.71 -10.41 -9.48
CA PRO A 57 13.03 -9.71 -10.75
C PRO A 57 12.60 -8.23 -10.68
N ALA A 58 13.44 -7.34 -11.22
CA ALA A 58 13.16 -5.90 -11.18
C ALA A 58 11.89 -5.51 -11.97
N ARG A 59 11.55 -6.28 -12.98
CA ARG A 59 10.34 -6.13 -13.79
C ARG A 59 9.75 -7.50 -14.07
N GLU A 60 8.45 -7.59 -13.96
CA GLU A 60 7.67 -8.80 -14.18
C GLU A 60 6.29 -8.42 -14.71
N GLN A 61 5.66 -9.30 -15.46
CA GLN A 61 4.25 -9.20 -15.82
C GLN A 61 3.54 -10.46 -15.36
N ARG A 62 2.46 -10.29 -14.59
CA ARG A 62 1.65 -11.38 -14.05
C ARG A 62 0.18 -10.99 -14.10
N GLY A 63 -0.70 -11.89 -14.58
CA GLY A 63 -2.14 -11.64 -14.65
C GLY A 63 -2.52 -10.34 -15.37
N GLY A 64 -1.73 -9.88 -16.36
CA GLY A 64 -1.94 -8.61 -17.03
C GLY A 64 -1.40 -7.38 -16.29
N VAL A 65 -0.89 -7.55 -15.06
CA VAL A 65 -0.33 -6.50 -14.21
C VAL A 65 1.16 -6.33 -14.50
N GLN A 66 1.60 -5.08 -14.68
CA GLN A 66 3.02 -4.73 -14.79
C GLN A 66 3.60 -4.51 -13.39
N ILE A 67 4.51 -5.36 -12.96
CA ILE A 67 5.15 -5.27 -11.65
C ILE A 67 6.53 -4.64 -11.81
N ARG A 68 6.79 -3.56 -11.09
CA ARG A 68 8.10 -2.92 -11.01
C ARG A 68 8.60 -2.96 -9.58
N ARG A 69 9.67 -3.71 -9.37
CA ARG A 69 10.27 -3.89 -8.06
C ARG A 69 11.39 -2.88 -7.85
N LEU A 70 11.25 -2.09 -6.77
CA LEU A 70 12.17 -0.99 -6.48
C LEU A 70 13.37 -1.51 -5.69
N PRO A 71 14.59 -1.18 -6.10
CA PRO A 71 15.79 -1.53 -5.36
C PRO A 71 15.85 -0.72 -4.06
N LEU A 72 16.78 -1.10 -3.15
CA LEU A 72 17.02 -0.41 -1.87
C LEU A 72 15.78 -0.32 -0.97
N SER A 73 14.83 -1.23 -1.12
CA SER A 73 13.57 -1.28 -0.40
C SER A 73 13.63 -2.07 0.92
N SER A 74 14.75 -2.77 1.18
CA SER A 74 15.03 -3.47 2.43
C SER A 74 16.53 -3.62 2.63
N PHE A 75 17.01 -3.30 3.83
CA PHE A 75 18.41 -3.43 4.26
C PHE A 75 18.59 -4.44 5.40
N GLY A 76 17.58 -5.30 5.61
CA GLY A 76 17.53 -6.27 6.70
C GLY A 76 16.78 -5.77 7.94
N LYS A 77 16.67 -6.66 8.94
CA LYS A 77 15.84 -6.43 10.14
C LYS A 77 16.66 -5.99 11.38
N ARG A 78 17.96 -5.62 11.22
CA ARG A 78 18.88 -5.40 12.34
C ARG A 78 18.49 -4.26 13.29
N SER A 79 17.87 -3.19 12.81
CA SER A 79 17.40 -2.10 13.67
C SER A 79 16.15 -1.41 13.11
N ILE A 80 15.39 -0.76 14.00
CA ILE A 80 14.21 0.03 13.62
C ILE A 80 14.61 1.17 12.68
N ALA A 81 15.73 1.85 12.95
CA ALA A 81 16.22 2.96 12.14
C ALA A 81 16.53 2.52 10.69
N ILE A 82 17.20 1.38 10.51
CA ILE A 82 17.48 0.82 9.17
C ILE A 82 16.19 0.49 8.43
N ARG A 83 15.21 -0.06 9.13
CA ARG A 83 13.89 -0.36 8.52
C ARG A 83 13.15 0.89 8.09
N LEU A 84 13.14 1.93 8.93
CA LEU A 84 12.52 3.22 8.59
C LEU A 84 13.22 3.90 7.41
N LEU A 85 14.55 3.83 7.37
CA LEU A 85 15.33 4.35 6.23
C LEU A 85 14.99 3.60 4.94
N ALA A 86 14.94 2.27 4.96
CA ALA A 86 14.57 1.47 3.80
C ALA A 86 13.16 1.80 3.30
N GLN A 87 12.20 1.98 4.21
CA GLN A 87 10.84 2.38 3.87
C GLN A 87 10.79 3.79 3.27
N ALA A 88 11.54 4.73 3.84
CA ALA A 88 11.63 6.09 3.31
C ALA A 88 12.22 6.11 1.89
N ILE A 89 13.29 5.35 1.65
CA ILE A 89 13.91 5.23 0.32
C ILE A 89 12.93 4.57 -0.67
N PHE A 90 12.24 3.50 -0.26
CA PHE A 90 11.22 2.87 -1.10
C PHE A 90 10.13 3.87 -1.50
N LEU A 91 9.57 4.62 -0.55
CA LEU A 91 8.52 5.60 -0.80
C LEU A 91 9.01 6.78 -1.64
N ALA A 92 10.24 7.23 -1.43
CA ALA A 92 10.86 8.27 -2.26
C ALA A 92 10.99 7.80 -3.72
N GLN A 93 11.54 6.61 -3.96
CA GLN A 93 11.63 6.02 -5.30
C GLN A 93 10.24 5.87 -5.94
N ALA A 94 9.26 5.29 -5.21
CA ALA A 94 7.90 5.13 -5.70
C ALA A 94 7.26 6.47 -6.08
N THR A 95 7.46 7.50 -5.24
CA THR A 95 6.93 8.85 -5.48
C THR A 95 7.55 9.49 -6.73
N ILE A 96 8.88 9.52 -6.83
CA ILE A 96 9.59 10.12 -7.98
C ILE A 96 9.16 9.42 -9.28
N LEU A 97 9.13 8.10 -9.30
CA LEU A 97 8.73 7.34 -10.48
C LEU A 97 7.26 7.57 -10.85
N SER A 98 6.40 7.76 -9.86
CA SER A 98 4.97 8.09 -10.08
C SER A 98 4.80 9.48 -10.67
N LEU A 99 5.58 10.46 -10.20
CA LEU A 99 5.54 11.82 -10.72
C LEU A 99 6.01 11.90 -12.18
N CYS A 100 6.98 11.07 -12.56
CA CYS A 100 7.50 10.97 -13.93
C CYS A 100 6.69 10.07 -14.86
N ARG A 101 5.70 9.28 -14.32
CA ARG A 101 4.95 8.33 -15.14
C ARG A 101 3.93 9.05 -16.03
N PRO A 102 3.97 8.84 -17.36
CA PRO A 102 2.94 9.39 -18.24
C PRO A 102 1.58 8.72 -17.98
N ARG A 103 0.50 9.46 -18.25
CA ARG A 103 -0.90 8.96 -18.21
C ARG A 103 -1.31 8.29 -16.89
N LEU A 104 -0.69 8.66 -15.78
CA LEU A 104 -1.11 8.22 -14.45
C LEU A 104 -2.50 8.81 -14.15
N ALA A 105 -3.51 7.94 -14.01
CA ALA A 105 -4.91 8.33 -13.83
C ALA A 105 -5.41 8.19 -12.40
N ALA A 106 -4.87 7.24 -11.65
CA ALA A 106 -5.24 7.03 -10.25
C ALA A 106 -4.08 6.37 -9.49
N VAL A 107 -4.05 6.57 -8.18
CA VAL A 107 -3.11 5.90 -7.29
C VAL A 107 -3.84 5.21 -6.14
N VAL A 108 -3.48 3.96 -5.91
CA VAL A 108 -3.88 3.16 -4.76
C VAL A 108 -2.66 2.98 -3.87
N VAL A 109 -2.78 3.25 -2.59
CA VAL A 109 -1.73 2.97 -1.60
C VAL A 109 -2.27 2.05 -0.52
N SER A 110 -1.48 1.04 -0.15
CA SER A 110 -1.76 0.23 1.04
C SER A 110 -1.11 0.85 2.27
N THR A 111 -1.32 0.25 3.43
CA THR A 111 -0.62 0.61 4.67
C THR A 111 0.75 -0.05 4.81
N SER A 112 1.21 -0.76 3.78
CA SER A 112 2.57 -1.33 3.70
C SER A 112 3.42 -0.62 2.63
N PRO A 113 4.41 0.21 3.04
CA PRO A 113 4.82 0.51 4.42
C PRO A 113 3.90 1.54 5.11
N PRO A 114 4.01 1.68 6.46
CA PRO A 114 3.11 2.51 7.26
C PRO A 114 2.97 3.98 6.82
N PHE A 115 3.97 4.55 6.18
CA PHE A 115 3.96 5.95 5.70
C PHE A 115 3.50 6.10 4.24
N ALA A 116 3.03 5.03 3.60
CA ALA A 116 2.60 5.08 2.18
C ALA A 116 1.48 6.10 1.92
N GLY A 117 0.63 6.36 2.91
CA GLY A 117 -0.39 7.40 2.83
C GLY A 117 0.18 8.78 2.46
N LEU A 118 1.33 9.17 3.01
CA LEU A 118 1.98 10.45 2.66
C LEU A 118 2.43 10.49 1.20
N ALA A 119 3.03 9.41 0.71
CA ALA A 119 3.41 9.30 -0.70
C ALA A 119 2.18 9.41 -1.59
N GLY A 120 1.09 8.72 -1.25
CA GLY A 120 -0.19 8.81 -1.95
C GLY A 120 -0.75 10.23 -1.97
N VAL A 121 -0.72 10.94 -0.83
CA VAL A 121 -1.16 12.35 -0.75
C VAL A 121 -0.33 13.24 -1.66
N LEU A 122 1.00 13.09 -1.65
CA LEU A 122 1.90 13.90 -2.45
C LEU A 122 1.70 13.65 -3.95
N ILE A 123 1.67 12.38 -4.38
CA ILE A 123 1.42 12.01 -5.78
C ILE A 123 0.07 12.53 -6.25
N SER A 124 -0.99 12.28 -5.46
CA SER A 124 -2.35 12.68 -5.79
C SER A 124 -2.50 14.20 -5.93
N ARG A 125 -1.81 14.99 -5.08
CA ARG A 125 -1.83 16.45 -5.17
C ARG A 125 -1.09 16.97 -6.40
N LEU A 126 0.15 16.51 -6.60
CA LEU A 126 1.01 17.00 -7.68
C LEU A 126 0.53 16.57 -9.07
N ARG A 127 -0.02 15.35 -9.16
CA ARG A 127 -0.57 14.84 -10.42
C ARG A 127 -2.06 15.17 -10.62
N ARG A 128 -2.74 15.71 -9.60
CA ARG A 128 -4.17 16.04 -9.59
C ARG A 128 -5.06 14.83 -9.94
N ILE A 129 -4.71 13.66 -9.40
CA ILE A 129 -5.41 12.38 -9.63
C ILE A 129 -6.08 11.88 -8.34
N PRO A 130 -7.11 11.03 -8.45
CA PRO A 130 -7.73 10.39 -7.29
C PRO A 130 -6.74 9.49 -6.54
N LEU A 131 -6.92 9.44 -5.21
CA LEU A 131 -6.20 8.58 -4.28
C LEU A 131 -7.18 7.62 -3.64
N THR A 132 -6.91 6.32 -3.75
CA THR A 132 -7.54 5.29 -2.93
C THR A 132 -6.57 4.85 -1.85
N TRP A 133 -7.01 4.89 -0.59
CA TRP A 133 -6.24 4.39 0.55
C TRP A 133 -6.83 3.07 1.03
N TRP A 134 -6.09 1.99 0.85
CA TRP A 134 -6.49 0.67 1.31
C TRP A 134 -5.84 0.38 2.66
N VAL A 135 -6.64 0.44 3.72
CA VAL A 135 -6.20 0.28 5.09
C VAL A 135 -6.22 -1.19 5.45
N MET A 136 -5.04 -1.80 5.51
CA MET A 136 -4.84 -3.19 5.96
C MET A 136 -4.47 -3.23 7.45
N ASP A 137 -3.67 -2.25 7.89
CA ASP A 137 -3.22 -2.06 9.26
C ASP A 137 -3.45 -0.61 9.70
N LEU A 138 -4.02 -0.40 10.87
CA LEU A 138 -4.27 0.94 11.39
C LEU A 138 -3.29 1.29 12.51
N ASN A 139 -2.13 1.84 12.14
CA ASN A 139 -1.22 2.47 13.08
C ASN A 139 -1.64 3.95 13.31
N PRO A 140 -1.56 4.50 14.53
CA PRO A 140 -0.90 3.94 15.72
C PRO A 140 -1.78 3.00 16.55
N ASP A 141 -3.06 2.83 16.22
CA ASP A 141 -4.06 2.13 17.06
C ASP A 141 -3.59 0.72 17.42
N GLN A 142 -3.04 -0.05 16.48
CA GLN A 142 -2.49 -1.38 16.72
C GLN A 142 -1.26 -1.34 17.63
N MET A 143 -0.36 -0.36 17.44
CA MET A 143 0.85 -0.23 18.25
C MET A 143 0.51 0.14 19.70
N ILE A 144 -0.50 0.98 19.89
CA ILE A 144 -1.03 1.36 21.22
C ILE A 144 -1.68 0.16 21.88
N ALA A 145 -2.55 -0.56 21.16
CA ALA A 145 -3.23 -1.75 21.68
C ALA A 145 -2.23 -2.86 22.07
N ALA A 146 -1.12 -2.98 21.34
CA ALA A 146 -0.04 -3.91 21.63
C ALA A 146 0.94 -3.42 22.73
N GLY A 147 0.68 -2.26 23.34
CA GLY A 147 1.55 -1.67 24.38
C GLY A 147 2.94 -1.23 23.89
N ARG A 148 3.13 -1.11 22.58
CA ARG A 148 4.43 -0.76 21.98
C ARG A 148 4.76 0.73 22.05
N ILE A 149 3.72 1.57 22.04
CA ILE A 149 3.84 3.03 22.17
C ILE A 149 2.68 3.57 23.03
N GLY A 150 2.92 4.66 23.74
CA GLY A 150 1.88 5.35 24.47
C GLY A 150 0.95 6.17 23.56
N PRO A 151 -0.33 6.37 23.93
CA PRO A 151 -1.32 7.09 23.12
C PRO A 151 -0.95 8.55 22.85
N THR A 152 -0.21 9.18 23.75
CA THR A 152 0.25 10.58 23.64
C THR A 152 1.67 10.73 23.12
N SER A 153 2.34 9.61 22.80
CA SER A 153 3.72 9.60 22.32
C SER A 153 3.88 10.32 20.99
N LEU A 154 5.07 10.84 20.71
CA LEU A 154 5.36 11.51 19.44
C LEU A 154 5.09 10.61 18.22
N PRO A 155 5.50 9.31 18.20
CA PRO A 155 5.14 8.41 17.12
C PRO A 155 3.62 8.29 16.91
N ALA A 156 2.82 8.16 17.99
CA ALA A 156 1.37 8.07 17.88
C ALA A 156 0.78 9.32 17.24
N ARG A 157 1.24 10.51 17.64
CA ARG A 157 0.80 11.78 17.06
C ARG A 157 1.17 11.93 15.58
N ILE A 158 2.37 11.47 15.19
CA ILE A 158 2.81 11.49 13.79
C ILE A 158 1.93 10.58 12.94
N PHE A 159 1.70 9.34 13.36
CA PHE A 159 0.83 8.41 12.64
C PHE A 159 -0.61 8.94 12.53
N ASP A 160 -1.16 9.50 13.62
CA ASP A 160 -2.52 10.06 13.58
C ASP A 160 -2.62 11.25 12.62
N TRP A 161 -1.61 12.12 12.60
CA TRP A 161 -1.54 13.22 11.64
C TRP A 161 -1.49 12.71 10.18
N ILE A 162 -0.68 11.67 9.90
CA ILE A 162 -0.60 11.04 8.58
C ILE A 162 -1.96 10.45 8.18
N ASN A 163 -2.62 9.73 9.08
CA ASN A 163 -3.92 9.15 8.82
C ASN A 163 -4.95 10.24 8.48
N ARG A 164 -5.02 11.31 9.28
CA ARG A 164 -5.91 12.45 9.01
C ARG A 164 -5.59 13.14 7.67
N ALA A 165 -4.32 13.33 7.36
CA ALA A 165 -3.90 13.92 6.08
C ALA A 165 -4.30 13.04 4.89
N THR A 166 -4.14 11.72 5.03
CA THR A 166 -4.53 10.75 4.01
C THR A 166 -6.04 10.69 3.85
N LEU A 167 -6.82 10.61 4.95
CA LEU A 167 -8.29 10.64 4.93
C LEU A 167 -8.83 11.91 4.25
N ARG A 168 -8.26 13.09 4.56
CA ARG A 168 -8.69 14.34 3.92
C ARG A 168 -8.50 14.31 2.41
N ARG A 169 -7.36 13.77 1.95
CA ARG A 169 -6.99 13.78 0.52
C ARG A 169 -7.59 12.61 -0.25
N ALA A 170 -7.78 11.47 0.37
CA ALA A 170 -8.33 10.29 -0.29
C ALA A 170 -9.70 10.57 -0.91
N THR A 171 -9.89 10.09 -2.13
CA THR A 171 -11.20 10.05 -2.80
C THR A 171 -11.99 8.86 -2.28
N HIS A 172 -11.31 7.73 -2.08
CA HIS A 172 -11.87 6.50 -1.55
C HIS A 172 -10.96 5.90 -0.48
N VAL A 173 -11.55 5.29 0.53
CA VAL A 173 -10.85 4.56 1.60
C VAL A 173 -11.49 3.18 1.71
N VAL A 174 -10.67 2.14 1.67
CA VAL A 174 -11.10 0.76 1.88
C VAL A 174 -10.69 0.33 3.28
N ALA A 175 -11.66 -0.04 4.11
CA ALA A 175 -11.46 -0.62 5.44
C ALA A 175 -11.81 -2.11 5.41
N LEU A 176 -11.13 -2.93 6.23
CA LEU A 176 -11.33 -4.38 6.24
C LEU A 176 -12.62 -4.80 6.97
N ASP A 177 -13.05 -4.00 7.94
CA ASP A 177 -14.23 -4.30 8.73
C ASP A 177 -14.90 -3.03 9.28
N ARG A 178 -16.06 -3.21 9.92
CA ARG A 178 -16.82 -2.13 10.55
C ARG A 178 -16.06 -1.43 11.69
N PHE A 179 -15.28 -2.17 12.46
CA PHE A 179 -14.53 -1.62 13.60
C PHE A 179 -13.39 -0.73 13.13
N MET A 180 -12.70 -1.14 12.05
CA MET A 180 -11.72 -0.29 11.39
C MET A 180 -12.36 0.98 10.83
N LYS A 181 -13.53 0.87 10.16
CA LYS A 181 -14.30 2.04 9.70
C LYS A 181 -14.63 2.99 10.85
N GLU A 182 -15.14 2.48 11.96
CA GLU A 182 -15.44 3.30 13.15
C GLU A 182 -14.19 4.01 13.71
N ARG A 183 -13.04 3.33 13.73
CA ARG A 183 -11.77 3.94 14.18
C ARG A 183 -11.30 5.03 13.22
N LEU A 184 -11.47 4.86 11.93
CA LEU A 184 -11.16 5.87 10.92
C LEU A 184 -12.07 7.09 11.07
N LEU A 185 -13.38 6.89 11.28
CA LEU A 185 -14.35 7.96 11.49
C LEU A 185 -14.07 8.77 12.76
N ARG A 186 -13.56 8.15 13.83
CA ARG A 186 -13.09 8.90 15.03
C ARG A 186 -11.88 9.80 14.72
N LYS A 187 -11.09 9.50 13.70
CA LYS A 187 -9.97 10.37 13.28
C LYS A 187 -10.45 11.54 12.41
N LEU A 188 -11.36 11.26 11.50
CA LEU A 188 -11.98 12.25 10.62
C LEU A 188 -13.34 11.72 10.16
N ASP A 189 -14.39 12.50 10.36
CA ASP A 189 -15.75 12.15 9.96
C ASP A 189 -15.93 12.36 8.45
N VAL A 190 -15.83 11.27 7.70
CA VAL A 190 -15.92 11.21 6.21
C VAL A 190 -16.55 9.88 5.79
N PRO A 191 -17.76 9.54 6.27
CA PRO A 191 -18.37 8.24 6.06
C PRO A 191 -18.59 7.90 4.59
N GLU A 192 -18.82 8.90 3.76
CA GLU A 192 -19.06 8.80 2.31
C GLU A 192 -17.83 8.28 1.53
N LYS A 193 -16.64 8.42 2.10
CA LYS A 193 -15.40 7.96 1.47
C LYS A 193 -15.04 6.54 1.85
N ILE A 194 -15.60 5.98 2.94
CA ILE A 194 -15.14 4.72 3.53
C ILE A 194 -16.06 3.57 3.16
N THR A 195 -15.55 2.66 2.34
CA THR A 195 -16.18 1.40 2.01
C THR A 195 -15.54 0.26 2.80
N VAL A 196 -16.36 -0.63 3.34
CA VAL A 196 -15.88 -1.85 4.01
C VAL A 196 -15.81 -2.97 2.97
N ILE A 197 -14.62 -3.51 2.78
CA ILE A 197 -14.37 -4.68 1.94
C ILE A 197 -13.62 -5.69 2.81
N PRO A 198 -14.30 -6.74 3.32
CA PRO A 198 -13.66 -7.77 4.14
C PRO A 198 -12.60 -8.53 3.33
N PRO A 199 -11.57 -9.07 4.00
CA PRO A 199 -10.66 -10.01 3.36
C PRO A 199 -11.42 -11.21 2.81
N TRP A 200 -11.11 -11.62 1.59
CA TRP A 200 -11.68 -12.81 0.96
C TRP A 200 -10.70 -13.98 1.04
N PRO A 201 -11.19 -15.26 0.94
CA PRO A 201 -10.30 -16.41 0.85
C PRO A 201 -9.39 -16.30 -0.36
N LEU A 202 -8.09 -16.53 -0.16
CA LEU A 202 -7.12 -16.55 -1.26
C LEU A 202 -7.19 -17.89 -1.99
N ALA A 203 -7.12 -17.86 -3.32
CA ALA A 203 -7.30 -19.06 -4.16
C ALA A 203 -6.30 -20.18 -3.81
N ASP A 204 -5.06 -19.82 -3.47
CA ASP A 204 -4.02 -20.79 -3.11
C ASP A 204 -4.19 -21.40 -1.70
N ALA A 205 -5.03 -20.82 -0.85
CA ALA A 205 -5.32 -21.35 0.49
C ALA A 205 -6.24 -22.60 0.43
N VAL A 206 -6.90 -22.83 -0.68
CA VAL A 206 -7.83 -23.96 -0.88
C VAL A 206 -7.09 -25.25 -1.30
N VAL A 207 -5.84 -25.16 -1.73
CA VAL A 207 -5.08 -26.29 -2.31
C VAL A 207 -4.25 -27.06 -1.28
N GLN A 208 -4.18 -26.61 -0.03
CA GLN A 208 -3.42 -27.29 1.05
C GLN A 208 -4.34 -27.88 2.14
N ALA A 209 -5.37 -28.57 1.75
CA ALA A 209 -5.98 -29.57 2.63
C ALA A 209 -5.31 -30.93 2.35
N PRO A 210 -4.84 -31.67 3.37
CA PRO A 210 -4.13 -32.94 3.24
C PRO A 210 -5.01 -34.04 2.65
#